data_a852a676812367a28ca5ca579426704c
#
_entry.id   a852a676812367a28ca5ca579426704c
#
_cell.length_a   1.000
_cell.length_b   1.000
_cell.length_c   1.000
_cell.angle_alpha   90.00
_cell.angle_beta   90.00
_cell.angle_gamma   90.00
#
_symmetry.space_group_name_H-M   'P 1'
#
loop_
_entity.id
_entity.type
_entity.pdbx_description
1 polymer ?
#
loop_
_entity_poly.entity_id
_entity_poly.type
_entity_poly.pdbx_seq_one_letter_code
_entity_poly.pdbx_strand_id
1 'polypeptide(L)'
;MEGIEYLKQFHLVDSEHEINNLLKSGKSVLCEEAVKMLDSFNGKDQMVAPAILGAAGNCYAQLGQLDKAASTLLSAADKADNNTLSPIFLIQAGEILVKQGKYDDAVNAYTKIKDKYFQSYQAMDIDKYIEQAKLMKK
;
A
#
# COMPACT_ATOMS: atom_id res chain seq x y z
N MET A 1 2.35 -9.89 -26.64
CA MET A 1 2.73 -8.51 -26.97
C MET A 1 2.45 -7.61 -25.79
N GLU A 2 3.44 -6.85 -25.38
CA GLU A 2 3.28 -5.88 -24.29
C GLU A 2 2.32 -4.76 -24.72
N GLY A 3 1.56 -4.21 -23.77
CA GLY A 3 0.57 -3.15 -24.09
C GLY A 3 1.18 -1.92 -24.73
N ILE A 4 2.41 -1.55 -24.32
CA ILE A 4 3.14 -0.41 -24.86
C ILE A 4 3.45 -0.61 -26.35
N GLU A 5 3.94 -1.79 -26.72
CA GLU A 5 4.28 -2.11 -28.11
C GLU A 5 3.03 -2.15 -28.98
N TYR A 6 1.93 -2.65 -28.43
CA TYR A 6 0.65 -2.66 -29.12
C TYR A 6 0.19 -1.25 -29.48
N LEU A 7 0.26 -0.32 -28.54
CA LEU A 7 -0.14 1.07 -28.77
C LEU A 7 0.77 1.75 -29.79
N LYS A 8 2.09 1.51 -29.74
CA LYS A 8 3.03 2.05 -30.71
C LYS A 8 2.77 1.52 -32.12
N GLN A 9 2.44 0.23 -32.23
CA GLN A 9 2.19 -0.44 -33.50
C GLN A 9 1.01 0.20 -34.25
N PHE A 10 0.00 0.68 -33.53
CA PHE A 10 -1.17 1.31 -34.13
C PHE A 10 -1.09 2.83 -34.15
N HIS A 11 0.07 3.39 -33.83
CA HIS A 11 0.30 4.86 -33.84
C HIS A 11 -0.70 5.62 -32.94
N LEU A 12 -1.17 4.97 -31.87
CA LEU A 12 -2.11 5.59 -30.94
C LEU A 12 -1.45 6.57 -29.98
N VAL A 13 -0.15 6.40 -29.73
CA VAL A 13 0.67 7.30 -28.92
C VAL A 13 2.05 7.45 -29.55
N ASP A 14 2.63 8.64 -29.42
CA ASP A 14 3.91 8.97 -30.07
C ASP A 14 5.13 8.84 -29.16
N SER A 15 4.95 8.80 -27.85
CA SER A 15 6.07 8.81 -26.92
C SER A 15 5.81 7.93 -25.70
N GLU A 16 6.91 7.49 -25.06
CA GLU A 16 6.83 6.74 -23.82
C GLU A 16 6.20 7.57 -22.70
N HIS A 17 6.43 8.89 -22.72
CA HIS A 17 5.84 9.80 -21.73
C HIS A 17 4.31 9.77 -21.80
N GLU A 18 3.73 9.82 -23.00
CA GLU A 18 2.28 9.72 -23.19
C GLU A 18 1.74 8.38 -22.75
N ILE A 19 2.45 7.29 -23.07
CA ILE A 19 2.09 5.94 -22.65
C ILE A 19 2.06 5.86 -21.12
N ASN A 20 3.09 6.38 -20.46
CA ASN A 20 3.18 6.37 -19.00
C ASN A 20 2.04 7.18 -18.37
N ASN A 21 1.70 8.32 -18.95
CA ASN A 21 0.59 9.14 -18.46
C ASN A 21 -0.74 8.40 -18.58
N LEU A 22 -0.98 7.70 -19.70
CA LEU A 22 -2.17 6.89 -19.87
C LEU A 22 -2.27 5.76 -18.85
N LEU A 23 -1.14 5.07 -18.60
CA LEU A 23 -1.08 4.00 -17.61
C LEU A 23 -1.36 4.52 -16.21
N LYS A 24 -0.80 5.68 -15.84
CA LYS A 24 -1.07 6.31 -14.55
C LYS A 24 -2.54 6.69 -14.41
N SER A 25 -3.14 7.26 -15.44
CA SER A 25 -4.55 7.63 -15.44
C SER A 25 -5.44 6.41 -15.24
N GLY A 26 -5.14 5.31 -15.95
CA GLY A 26 -5.85 4.05 -15.79
C GLY A 26 -5.73 3.48 -14.38
N LYS A 27 -4.53 3.51 -13.82
CA LYS A 27 -4.28 3.03 -12.45
C LYS A 27 -5.02 3.89 -11.43
N SER A 28 -5.05 5.21 -11.62
CA SER A 28 -5.78 6.12 -10.72
C SER A 28 -7.27 5.81 -10.71
N VAL A 29 -7.86 5.57 -11.88
CA VAL A 29 -9.27 5.20 -12.00
C VAL A 29 -9.54 3.88 -11.28
N LEU A 30 -8.65 2.89 -11.44
CA LEU A 30 -8.79 1.60 -10.77
C LEU A 30 -8.68 1.73 -9.24
N CYS A 31 -7.81 2.62 -8.75
CA CYS A 31 -7.69 2.88 -7.32
C CYS A 31 -8.97 3.49 -6.76
N GLU A 32 -9.54 4.45 -7.46
CA GLU A 32 -10.78 5.10 -7.04
C GLU A 32 -11.95 4.13 -7.06
N GLU A 33 -12.03 3.27 -8.08
CA GLU A 33 -13.06 2.23 -8.15
C GLU A 33 -12.96 1.26 -6.98
N ALA A 34 -11.75 0.86 -6.60
CA ALA A 34 -11.54 -0.02 -5.45
C ALA A 34 -12.04 0.62 -4.17
N VAL A 35 -11.78 1.91 -3.96
CA VAL A 35 -12.27 2.65 -2.78
C VAL A 35 -13.79 2.74 -2.79
N LYS A 36 -14.39 3.01 -3.95
CA LYS A 36 -15.86 3.06 -4.08
C LYS A 36 -16.50 1.72 -3.76
N MET A 37 -15.91 0.63 -4.23
CA MET A 37 -16.38 -0.72 -3.93
C MET A 37 -16.38 -0.97 -2.43
N LEU A 38 -15.34 -0.51 -1.75
CA LEU A 38 -15.24 -0.65 -0.31
C LEU A 38 -16.38 0.10 0.41
N ASP A 39 -16.66 1.34 -0.02
CA ASP A 39 -17.74 2.14 0.57
C ASP A 39 -19.11 1.50 0.38
N SER A 40 -19.33 0.83 -0.76
CA SER A 40 -20.60 0.14 -1.04
C SER A 40 -20.71 -1.21 -0.36
N PHE A 41 -19.61 -1.75 0.14
CA PHE A 41 -19.50 -3.12 0.66
C PHE A 41 -19.70 -3.17 2.15
N ASN A 42 -20.59 -2.57 2.76
CA ASN A 42 -21.03 -2.60 4.18
C ASN A 42 -20.12 -3.29 5.23
N GLY A 43 -18.87 -3.48 4.95
CA GLY A 43 -17.80 -3.84 5.87
C GLY A 43 -17.97 -5.08 6.75
N LYS A 44 -18.85 -5.99 6.38
CA LYS A 44 -19.11 -7.18 7.22
C LYS A 44 -18.17 -8.35 6.97
N ASP A 45 -17.48 -8.36 5.84
CA ASP A 45 -16.51 -9.41 5.52
C ASP A 45 -15.13 -8.96 5.93
N GLN A 46 -14.58 -9.60 6.97
CA GLN A 46 -13.27 -9.25 7.52
C GLN A 46 -12.09 -9.63 6.62
N MET A 47 -12.33 -10.38 5.56
CA MET A 47 -11.27 -10.77 4.62
C MET A 47 -11.30 -9.94 3.34
N VAL A 48 -12.48 -9.70 2.79
CA VAL A 48 -12.64 -9.01 1.51
C VAL A 48 -12.39 -7.51 1.64
N ALA A 49 -12.96 -6.86 2.64
CA ALA A 49 -12.79 -5.41 2.82
C ALA A 49 -11.33 -5.02 3.07
N PRO A 50 -10.58 -5.70 3.96
CA PRO A 50 -9.16 -5.39 4.12
C PRO A 50 -8.35 -5.65 2.85
N ALA A 51 -8.65 -6.70 2.09
CA ALA A 51 -7.95 -7.02 0.85
C ALA A 51 -8.14 -5.91 -0.19
N ILE A 52 -9.36 -5.39 -0.33
CA ILE A 52 -9.65 -4.27 -1.24
C ILE A 52 -8.90 -3.01 -0.80
N LEU A 53 -8.90 -2.70 0.50
CA LEU A 53 -8.16 -1.57 1.05
C LEU A 53 -6.67 -1.72 0.83
N GLY A 54 -6.13 -2.91 1.06
CA GLY A 54 -4.72 -3.19 0.82
C GLY A 54 -4.34 -2.96 -0.64
N ALA A 55 -5.16 -3.44 -1.57
CA ALA A 55 -4.95 -3.23 -2.99
C ALA A 55 -5.01 -1.74 -3.36
N ALA A 56 -5.96 -1.00 -2.80
CA ALA A 56 -6.08 0.45 -3.03
C ALA A 56 -4.85 1.18 -2.47
N GLY A 57 -4.39 0.82 -1.28
CA GLY A 57 -3.19 1.40 -0.69
C GLY A 57 -1.96 1.20 -1.56
N ASN A 58 -1.75 -0.01 -2.04
CA ASN A 58 -0.64 -0.32 -2.94
C ASN A 58 -0.75 0.44 -4.27
N CYS A 59 -1.95 0.59 -4.77
CA CYS A 59 -2.23 1.35 -5.97
C CYS A 59 -1.85 2.82 -5.79
N TYR A 60 -2.25 3.45 -4.69
CA TYR A 60 -1.86 4.82 -4.38
C TYR A 60 -0.34 4.96 -4.27
N ALA A 61 0.33 3.97 -3.67
CA ALA A 61 1.79 3.99 -3.55
C ALA A 61 2.46 4.00 -4.94
N GLN A 62 1.97 3.21 -5.88
CA GLN A 62 2.48 3.17 -7.25
C GLN A 62 2.27 4.49 -7.98
N LEU A 63 1.22 5.23 -7.63
CA LEU A 63 0.94 6.54 -8.21
C LEU A 63 1.70 7.67 -7.54
N GLY A 64 2.47 7.39 -6.50
CA GLY A 64 3.21 8.39 -5.74
C GLY A 64 2.36 9.16 -4.73
N GLN A 65 1.11 8.74 -4.50
CA GLN A 65 0.23 9.36 -3.50
C GLN A 65 0.49 8.72 -2.14
N LEU A 66 1.65 9.02 -1.56
CA LEU A 66 2.17 8.31 -0.40
C LEU A 66 1.34 8.54 0.87
N ASP A 67 0.79 9.73 1.07
CA ASP A 67 -0.07 10.01 2.23
C ASP A 67 -1.32 9.12 2.21
N LYS A 68 -1.99 9.05 1.06
CA LYS A 68 -3.17 8.21 0.90
C LYS A 68 -2.83 6.72 1.03
N ALA A 69 -1.68 6.33 0.46
CA ALA A 69 -1.23 4.95 0.52
C ALA A 69 -1.02 4.50 1.97
N ALA A 70 -0.28 5.28 2.75
CA ALA A 70 0.01 4.94 4.14
C ALA A 70 -1.28 4.88 4.97
N SER A 71 -2.14 5.90 4.88
CA SER A 71 -3.38 5.91 5.66
C SER A 71 -4.32 4.77 5.28
N THR A 72 -4.40 4.43 3.99
CA THR A 72 -5.24 3.34 3.51
C THR A 72 -4.73 1.98 3.99
N LEU A 73 -3.41 1.78 3.97
CA LEU A 73 -2.81 0.54 4.47
C LEU A 73 -2.95 0.38 5.98
N LEU A 74 -2.82 1.47 6.74
CA LEU A 74 -3.06 1.44 8.18
C LEU A 74 -4.52 1.07 8.48
N SER A 75 -5.44 1.63 7.73
CA SER A 75 -6.87 1.30 7.82
C SER A 75 -7.13 -0.17 7.49
N ALA A 76 -6.47 -0.69 6.46
CA ALA A 76 -6.58 -2.09 6.08
C ALA A 76 -6.11 -3.01 7.20
N ALA A 77 -5.00 -2.65 7.85
CA ALA A 77 -4.46 -3.42 8.96
C ALA A 77 -5.45 -3.47 10.13
N ASP A 78 -6.05 -2.32 10.47
CA ASP A 78 -7.01 -2.25 11.57
C ASP A 78 -8.29 -3.05 11.26
N LYS A 79 -8.77 -2.99 10.03
CA LYS A 79 -9.97 -3.74 9.63
C LYS A 79 -9.73 -5.24 9.60
N ALA A 80 -8.58 -5.68 9.14
CA ALA A 80 -8.23 -7.10 9.11
C ALA A 80 -8.09 -7.66 10.52
N ASP A 81 -7.35 -6.99 11.35
CA ASP A 81 -7.08 -7.32 12.75
C ASP A 81 -6.79 -8.81 12.96
N ASN A 82 -5.84 -9.34 12.20
CA ASN A 82 -5.43 -10.73 12.30
C ASN A 82 -3.93 -10.88 12.00
N ASN A 83 -3.35 -12.01 12.41
CA ASN A 83 -1.91 -12.27 12.27
C ASN A 83 -1.47 -12.55 10.83
N THR A 84 -2.38 -12.71 9.90
CA THR A 84 -2.07 -13.02 8.50
C THR A 84 -1.97 -11.74 7.65
N LEU A 85 -2.97 -10.89 7.69
CA LEU A 85 -3.07 -9.72 6.82
C LEU A 85 -2.53 -8.44 7.46
N SER A 86 -2.86 -8.20 8.73
CA SER A 86 -2.49 -6.93 9.38
C SER A 86 -0.98 -6.67 9.39
N PRO A 87 -0.11 -7.65 9.70
CA PRO A 87 1.33 -7.40 9.66
C PRO A 87 1.84 -7.02 8.28
N ILE A 88 1.29 -7.62 7.23
CA ILE A 88 1.67 -7.30 5.84
C ILE A 88 1.39 -5.83 5.55
N PHE A 89 0.18 -5.37 5.86
CA PHE A 89 -0.22 -3.98 5.61
C PHE A 89 0.58 -3.00 6.49
N LEU A 90 0.88 -3.38 7.73
CA LEU A 90 1.68 -2.53 8.63
C LEU A 90 3.12 -2.37 8.15
N ILE A 91 3.74 -3.42 7.63
CA ILE A 91 5.07 -3.31 7.04
C ILE A 91 5.06 -2.40 5.82
N GLN A 92 4.10 -2.59 4.93
CA GLN A 92 3.97 -1.76 3.74
C GLN A 92 3.76 -0.29 4.10
N ALA A 93 2.88 -0.01 5.06
CA ALA A 93 2.66 1.35 5.54
C ALA A 93 3.92 1.94 6.17
N GLY A 94 4.62 1.14 6.97
CA GLY A 94 5.88 1.57 7.60
C GLY A 94 6.95 1.93 6.58
N GLU A 95 7.11 1.13 5.54
CA GLU A 95 8.07 1.41 4.47
C GLU A 95 7.74 2.71 3.74
N ILE A 96 6.46 2.97 3.49
CA ILE A 96 6.01 4.21 2.87
C ILE A 96 6.30 5.41 3.79
N LEU A 97 6.02 5.26 5.07
CA LEU A 97 6.28 6.31 6.05
C LEU A 97 7.77 6.62 6.16
N VAL A 98 8.63 5.62 6.08
CA VAL A 98 10.09 5.81 6.03
C VAL A 98 10.47 6.63 4.80
N LYS A 99 9.91 6.32 3.64
CA LYS A 99 10.17 7.09 2.40
C LYS A 99 9.75 8.55 2.53
N GLN A 100 8.73 8.83 3.32
CA GLN A 100 8.26 10.19 3.57
C GLN A 100 9.05 10.92 4.67
N GLY A 101 10.01 10.25 5.31
CA GLY A 101 10.74 10.80 6.43
C GLY A 101 9.94 10.82 7.73
N LYS A 102 8.82 10.12 7.79
CA LYS A 102 7.96 10.03 8.97
C LYS A 102 8.38 8.81 9.81
N TYR A 103 9.58 8.90 10.37
CA TYR A 103 10.21 7.75 11.02
C TYR A 103 9.51 7.33 12.30
N ASP A 104 9.00 8.28 13.10
CA ASP A 104 8.27 7.96 14.32
C ASP A 104 6.98 7.20 14.01
N ASP A 105 6.27 7.62 12.97
CA ASP A 105 5.05 6.94 12.54
C ASP A 105 5.36 5.52 12.02
N ALA A 106 6.47 5.37 11.31
CA ALA A 106 6.93 4.07 10.84
C ALA A 106 7.26 3.14 12.03
N VAL A 107 7.96 3.64 13.03
CA VAL A 107 8.27 2.87 14.24
C VAL A 107 6.98 2.45 14.94
N ASN A 108 5.99 3.33 14.99
CA ASN A 108 4.70 3.00 15.60
C ASN A 108 4.00 1.85 14.86
N ALA A 109 4.01 1.89 13.53
CA ALA A 109 3.41 0.82 12.72
C ALA A 109 4.12 -0.52 12.94
N TYR A 110 5.46 -0.51 12.95
CA TYR A 110 6.25 -1.72 13.19
C TYR A 110 6.08 -2.26 14.61
N THR A 111 6.04 -1.37 15.61
CA THR A 111 5.85 -1.75 17.00
C THR A 111 4.51 -2.44 17.22
N LYS A 112 3.48 -2.03 16.48
CA LYS A 112 2.17 -2.66 16.53
C LYS A 112 2.24 -4.13 16.12
N ILE A 113 3.10 -4.46 15.15
CA ILE A 113 3.33 -5.86 14.76
C ILE A 113 3.93 -6.63 15.94
N LYS A 114 4.95 -6.05 16.59
CA LYS A 114 5.64 -6.68 17.71
C LYS A 114 4.71 -6.91 18.90
N ASP A 115 3.86 -5.94 19.20
CA ASP A 115 3.03 -5.98 20.40
C ASP A 115 1.71 -6.71 20.20
N LYS A 116 1.05 -6.48 19.06
CA LYS A 116 -0.29 -7.01 18.82
C LYS A 116 -0.29 -8.28 17.96
N TYR A 117 0.64 -8.35 17.02
CA TYR A 117 0.70 -9.47 16.06
C TYR A 117 2.00 -10.26 16.21
N PHE A 118 2.40 -10.49 17.46
CA PHE A 118 3.67 -11.14 17.80
C PHE A 118 3.76 -12.60 17.32
N GLN A 119 2.63 -13.22 17.03
CA GLN A 119 2.59 -14.59 16.49
C GLN A 119 2.71 -14.62 14.95
N SER A 120 2.83 -13.46 14.32
CA SER A 120 2.94 -13.39 12.87
C SER A 120 4.35 -13.72 12.41
N TYR A 121 4.46 -14.13 11.16
CA TYR A 121 5.74 -14.38 10.52
C TYR A 121 6.61 -13.12 10.51
N GLN A 122 5.99 -11.98 10.26
CA GLN A 122 6.66 -10.67 10.18
C GLN A 122 7.26 -10.24 11.51
N ALA A 123 6.67 -10.67 12.62
CA ALA A 123 7.18 -10.30 13.95
C ALA A 123 8.58 -10.84 14.21
N MET A 124 8.99 -11.89 13.52
CA MET A 124 10.31 -12.47 13.70
C MET A 124 11.45 -11.52 13.34
N ASP A 125 11.25 -10.66 12.34
CA ASP A 125 12.27 -9.73 11.84
C ASP A 125 11.95 -8.28 12.13
N ILE A 126 10.88 -7.98 12.87
CA ILE A 126 10.37 -6.62 13.00
C ILE A 126 11.33 -5.68 13.72
N ASP A 127 12.13 -6.20 14.66
CA ASP A 127 13.12 -5.38 15.37
C ASP A 127 14.14 -4.76 14.41
N LYS A 128 14.48 -5.46 13.34
CA LYS A 128 15.37 -4.95 12.29
C LYS A 128 14.77 -3.72 11.61
N TYR A 129 13.50 -3.75 11.29
CA TYR A 129 12.80 -2.61 10.67
C TYR A 129 12.71 -1.43 11.64
N ILE A 130 12.42 -1.71 12.90
CA ILE A 130 12.34 -0.69 13.95
C ILE A 130 13.69 0.02 14.10
N GLU A 131 14.76 -0.75 14.20
CA GLU A 131 16.10 -0.17 14.37
C GLU A 131 16.54 0.64 13.15
N GLN A 132 16.24 0.16 11.94
CA GLN A 132 16.54 0.91 10.73
C GLN A 132 15.83 2.27 10.72
N ALA A 133 14.55 2.30 11.05
CA ALA A 133 13.79 3.55 11.07
C ALA A 133 14.33 4.52 12.13
N LYS A 134 14.70 4.01 13.30
CA LYS A 134 15.30 4.83 14.36
C LYS A 134 16.65 5.42 13.94
N LEU A 135 17.47 4.63 13.26
CA LEU A 135 18.77 5.10 12.78
C LEU A 135 18.64 6.17 11.71
N MET A 136 17.65 6.06 10.85
CA MET A 136 17.42 7.03 9.78
C MET A 136 16.92 8.37 10.30
N LYS A 137 16.33 8.39 11.49
CA LYS A 137 15.85 9.62 12.14
C LYS A 137 16.97 10.56 12.55
N LYS A 138 18.17 10.07 12.74
CA LYS A 138 19.34 10.89 13.12
C LYS A 138 19.77 11.81 11.95
#